data_95b0ac5f6b7e7f83f7539ffb13c8b58d
#
_entry.id   95b0ac5f6b7e7f83f7539ffb13c8b58d
#
_cell.length_a   1.000
_cell.length_b   1.000
_cell.length_c   1.000
_cell.angle_alpha   90.00
_cell.angle_beta   90.00
_cell.angle_gamma   90.00
#
_symmetry.space_group_name_H-M   'P 1'
#
loop_
_entity.id
_entity.type
_entity.pdbx_description
1 polymer ?
#
loop_
_entity_poly.entity_id
_entity_poly.type
_entity_poly.pdbx_seq_one_letter_code
_entity_poly.pdbx_strand_id
1 'polypeptide(L)'
;MKIXXXXDSFDKVECLKKVEAAYDGIKLELDMAKAVKDADLVIESMAENEKDKIAFYEKLAPLLPEKTVVVTNSSTLLPSMFAKYTGRPDKYLSLHFANSIWKNNTAEVMTQPQTDMKYFDEVMQFANDIRMIGLPVRKEKSGYLLNSMLVPFLLSGLDLYAAGVSDPESIDIAWTRGTGSPKGPFQIFDTVGLNTAYNIVHQYHSVPGIFSPLLKKMMMPYNFKKMEEILKKYIDEGKLGMSTGEGFYKYK
;
A
#
# COMPACT_ATOMS: atom_id res chain seq x y z
N MET A 1 -9.22 -5.18 24.85
CA MET A 1 -7.80 -5.47 24.57
C MET A 1 -7.01 -4.16 24.75
N LYS A 2 -6.13 -4.05 25.79
CA LYS A 2 -5.29 -2.86 26.02
C LYS A 2 -4.09 -2.92 25.11
N ILE A 3 -4.00 -2.04 24.15
CA ILE A 3 -2.82 -1.87 23.32
C ILE A 3 -1.84 -0.99 24.13
N UNK A 4 -0.89 -1.42 24.69
CA UNK A 4 -0.06 -0.81 25.44
C UNK A 4 0.91 -0.25 24.70
N UNK A 5 1.03 0.49 24.55
CA UNK A 5 1.85 0.98 24.15
C UNK A 5 2.87 1.07 24.91
N UNK A 6 3.35 0.50 25.07
CA UNK A 6 4.30 0.54 25.74
C UNK A 6 5.13 1.47 25.38
N UNK A 7 5.14 2.16 25.63
CA UNK A 7 5.85 2.87 25.52
C UNK A 7 6.93 2.53 26.00
N ASP A 8 7.59 1.80 25.60
CA ASP A 8 8.93 1.43 26.00
C ASP A 8 9.76 2.70 26.06
N SER A 9 10.42 2.90 27.14
CA SER A 9 11.35 4.02 27.28
C SER A 9 12.40 3.88 26.18
N PHE A 10 12.40 4.78 25.22
CA PHE A 10 13.26 4.75 24.05
C PHE A 10 14.69 5.10 24.47
N ASP A 11 15.54 4.09 24.62
CA ASP A 11 16.99 4.35 24.68
C ASP A 11 17.47 4.59 23.24
N LYS A 12 17.68 5.85 22.92
CA LYS A 12 18.11 6.29 21.59
C LYS A 12 19.44 5.65 21.18
N VAL A 13 20.36 5.48 22.11
CA VAL A 13 21.68 4.88 21.81
C VAL A 13 21.54 3.40 21.44
N GLU A 14 20.73 2.67 22.20
CA GLU A 14 20.46 1.26 21.90
C GLU A 14 19.74 1.10 20.57
N CYS A 15 18.77 1.95 20.28
CA CYS A 15 18.05 1.92 19.00
C CYS A 15 18.98 2.19 17.82
N LEU A 16 19.88 3.17 17.92
CA LEU A 16 20.87 3.47 16.88
C LEU A 16 21.78 2.26 16.62
N LYS A 17 22.28 1.62 17.69
CA LYS A 17 23.10 0.40 17.56
C LYS A 17 22.34 -0.72 16.83
N LYS A 18 21.07 -0.92 17.13
CA LYS A 18 20.22 -1.91 16.45
C LYS A 18 20.03 -1.58 14.98
N VAL A 19 19.84 -0.30 14.64
CA VAL A 19 19.70 0.16 13.26
C VAL A 19 21.01 -0.08 12.49
N GLU A 20 22.15 0.29 13.09
CA GLU A 20 23.48 0.05 12.49
C GLU A 20 23.71 -1.44 12.24
N ALA A 21 23.47 -2.28 13.26
CA ALA A 21 23.64 -3.73 13.15
C ALA A 21 22.72 -4.34 12.07
N ALA A 22 21.48 -3.85 11.96
CA ALA A 22 20.55 -4.30 10.93
C ALA A 22 21.05 -3.88 9.54
N TYR A 23 21.52 -2.65 9.39
CA TYR A 23 22.06 -2.13 8.12
C TYR A 23 23.29 -2.94 7.68
N ASP A 24 24.21 -3.18 8.60
CA ASP A 24 25.44 -3.96 8.32
C ASP A 24 25.13 -5.44 8.01
N GLY A 25 24.00 -5.93 8.50
CA GLY A 25 23.53 -7.31 8.23
C GLY A 25 22.92 -7.49 6.84
N ILE A 26 22.55 -6.38 6.16
CA ILE A 26 21.94 -6.46 4.81
C ILE A 26 23.02 -6.84 3.79
N LYS A 27 22.77 -7.90 3.05
CA LYS A 27 23.65 -8.35 1.96
C LYS A 27 23.02 -7.98 0.63
N LEU A 28 23.69 -7.14 -0.13
CA LEU A 28 23.26 -6.78 -1.48
C LEU A 28 23.80 -7.82 -2.46
N GLU A 29 22.93 -8.50 -3.18
CA GLU A 29 23.27 -9.52 -4.14
C GLU A 29 22.51 -9.31 -5.45
N LEU A 30 23.25 -9.11 -6.54
CA LEU A 30 22.67 -8.86 -7.88
C LEU A 30 22.40 -10.17 -8.62
N ASP A 31 23.07 -11.24 -8.24
CA ASP A 31 22.84 -12.56 -8.83
C ASP A 31 21.63 -13.20 -8.11
N MET A 32 20.52 -13.29 -8.83
CA MET A 32 19.27 -13.82 -8.28
C MET A 32 19.44 -15.24 -7.71
N ALA A 33 20.18 -16.12 -8.41
CA ALA A 33 20.38 -17.50 -7.95
C ALA A 33 21.12 -17.54 -6.61
N LYS A 34 22.13 -16.67 -6.46
CA LYS A 34 22.86 -16.58 -5.19
C LYS A 34 22.01 -15.98 -4.08
N ALA A 35 21.22 -14.95 -4.43
CA ALA A 35 20.35 -14.25 -3.47
C ALA A 35 19.34 -15.20 -2.82
N VAL A 36 18.79 -16.13 -3.60
CA VAL A 36 17.68 -16.96 -3.13
C VAL A 36 18.06 -18.40 -2.75
N LYS A 37 19.32 -18.79 -2.92
CA LYS A 37 19.76 -20.21 -2.79
C LYS A 37 19.39 -20.88 -1.46
N ASP A 38 19.29 -20.11 -0.39
CA ASP A 38 18.98 -20.61 0.96
C ASP A 38 17.72 -19.95 1.55
N ALA A 39 16.98 -19.18 0.75
CA ALA A 39 15.86 -18.37 1.22
C ALA A 39 14.70 -19.23 1.76
N ASP A 40 14.21 -18.88 2.93
CA ASP A 40 12.96 -19.43 3.50
C ASP A 40 11.76 -18.63 2.99
N LEU A 41 11.93 -17.30 2.82
CA LEU A 41 10.90 -16.39 2.37
C LEU A 41 11.49 -15.41 1.34
N VAL A 42 10.79 -15.19 0.24
CA VAL A 42 11.11 -14.13 -0.73
C VAL A 42 9.97 -13.13 -0.75
N ILE A 43 10.28 -11.86 -0.49
CA ILE A 43 9.32 -10.75 -0.55
C ILE A 43 9.55 -9.95 -1.83
N GLU A 44 8.65 -10.08 -2.79
CA GLU A 44 8.72 -9.33 -4.05
C GLU A 44 8.18 -7.91 -3.83
N SER A 45 8.99 -6.90 -4.15
CA SER A 45 8.64 -5.48 -3.98
C SER A 45 9.01 -4.67 -5.23
N MET A 46 8.74 -5.22 -6.41
CA MET A 46 8.99 -4.56 -7.69
C MET A 46 7.94 -3.50 -8.01
N ALA A 47 8.21 -2.71 -9.04
CA ALA A 47 7.24 -1.74 -9.56
C ALA A 47 5.91 -2.42 -9.92
N GLU A 48 4.83 -1.66 -9.79
CA GLU A 48 3.45 -2.13 -10.00
C GLU A 48 3.14 -2.28 -11.51
N ASN A 49 3.84 -3.23 -12.15
CA ASN A 49 3.71 -3.54 -13.58
C ASN A 49 3.54 -5.04 -13.76
N GLU A 50 2.43 -5.44 -14.34
CA GLU A 50 2.06 -6.84 -14.53
C GLU A 50 3.11 -7.62 -15.34
N LYS A 51 3.55 -7.06 -16.48
CA LYS A 51 4.50 -7.73 -17.38
C LYS A 51 5.86 -7.96 -16.71
N ASP A 52 6.33 -6.95 -15.99
CA ASP A 52 7.62 -7.01 -15.30
C ASP A 52 7.58 -8.05 -14.17
N LYS A 53 6.47 -8.11 -13.42
CA LYS A 53 6.28 -9.10 -12.35
C LYS A 53 6.21 -10.52 -12.92
N ILE A 54 5.51 -10.73 -14.03
CA ILE A 54 5.44 -12.05 -14.69
C ILE A 54 6.85 -12.49 -15.10
N ALA A 55 7.59 -11.64 -15.82
CA ALA A 55 8.95 -11.95 -16.27
C ALA A 55 9.89 -12.25 -15.09
N PHE A 56 9.71 -11.52 -13.99
CA PHE A 56 10.47 -11.75 -12.75
C PHE A 56 10.16 -13.13 -12.16
N TYR A 57 8.86 -13.46 -12.00
CA TYR A 57 8.48 -14.75 -11.40
C TYR A 57 8.92 -15.94 -12.25
N GLU A 58 8.84 -15.83 -13.59
CA GLU A 58 9.31 -16.89 -14.49
C GLU A 58 10.81 -17.14 -14.34
N LYS A 59 11.60 -16.09 -14.12
CA LYS A 59 13.05 -16.21 -13.87
C LYS A 59 13.35 -16.74 -12.46
N LEU A 60 12.56 -16.32 -11.49
CA LEU A 60 12.75 -16.67 -10.08
C LEU A 60 12.40 -18.14 -9.80
N ALA A 61 11.29 -18.61 -10.36
CA ALA A 61 10.70 -19.92 -10.03
C ALA A 61 11.69 -21.10 -10.05
N PRO A 62 12.52 -21.26 -11.11
CA PRO A 62 13.45 -22.39 -11.17
C PRO A 62 14.63 -22.29 -10.22
N LEU A 63 14.87 -21.14 -9.59
CA LEU A 63 16.01 -20.88 -8.72
C LEU A 63 15.70 -21.14 -7.24
N LEU A 64 14.43 -21.24 -6.88
CA LEU A 64 14.00 -21.29 -5.49
C LEU A 64 14.11 -22.67 -4.87
N PRO A 65 14.68 -22.79 -3.66
CA PRO A 65 14.58 -24.03 -2.88
C PRO A 65 13.13 -24.48 -2.69
N GLU A 66 12.92 -25.77 -2.53
CA GLU A 66 11.58 -26.33 -2.31
C GLU A 66 10.87 -25.71 -1.09
N LYS A 67 11.61 -25.38 -0.04
CA LYS A 67 11.07 -24.82 1.20
C LYS A 67 10.52 -23.39 1.06
N THR A 68 11.00 -22.64 0.06
CA THR A 68 10.79 -21.18 -0.02
C THR A 68 9.33 -20.80 -0.24
N VAL A 69 8.82 -19.94 0.62
CA VAL A 69 7.52 -19.25 0.43
C VAL A 69 7.78 -17.94 -0.33
N VAL A 70 6.90 -17.60 -1.25
CA VAL A 70 7.02 -16.35 -2.01
C VAL A 70 5.82 -15.45 -1.68
N VAL A 71 6.10 -14.19 -1.36
CA VAL A 71 5.03 -13.21 -1.12
C VAL A 71 5.25 -11.98 -1.98
N THR A 72 4.15 -11.34 -2.37
CA THR A 72 4.18 -10.06 -3.07
C THR A 72 3.76 -8.93 -2.13
N ASN A 73 4.48 -7.80 -2.20
CA ASN A 73 4.14 -6.56 -1.50
C ASN A 73 3.29 -5.63 -2.39
N SER A 74 2.76 -6.13 -3.50
CA SER A 74 1.92 -5.36 -4.42
C SER A 74 0.72 -4.75 -3.69
N SER A 75 0.41 -3.48 -3.96
CA SER A 75 -0.70 -2.75 -3.33
C SER A 75 -2.04 -2.96 -4.05
N THR A 76 -2.00 -3.25 -5.35
CA THR A 76 -3.22 -3.26 -6.18
C THR A 76 -3.40 -4.51 -7.03
N LEU A 77 -2.29 -5.13 -7.46
CA LEU A 77 -2.33 -6.33 -8.31
C LEU A 77 -2.56 -7.56 -7.43
N LEU A 78 -3.53 -8.37 -7.82
CA LEU A 78 -3.94 -9.54 -7.01
C LEU A 78 -2.94 -10.70 -7.17
N PRO A 79 -2.63 -11.44 -6.10
CA PRO A 79 -1.69 -12.55 -6.20
C PRO A 79 -2.16 -13.65 -7.16
N SER A 80 -3.46 -13.89 -7.32
CA SER A 80 -3.98 -14.88 -8.29
C SER A 80 -3.52 -14.59 -9.73
N MET A 81 -3.23 -13.33 -10.08
CA MET A 81 -2.73 -12.97 -11.40
C MET A 81 -1.37 -13.61 -11.70
N PHE A 82 -0.58 -13.83 -10.66
CA PHE A 82 0.82 -14.25 -10.78
C PHE A 82 1.09 -15.69 -10.31
N ALA A 83 0.19 -16.28 -9.56
CA ALA A 83 0.39 -17.58 -8.89
C ALA A 83 0.98 -18.66 -9.82
N LYS A 84 0.45 -18.80 -11.04
CA LYS A 84 0.91 -19.80 -12.00
C LYS A 84 2.37 -19.60 -12.46
N TYR A 85 2.85 -18.37 -12.44
CA TYR A 85 4.22 -18.03 -12.88
C TYR A 85 5.28 -18.26 -11.81
N THR A 86 4.86 -18.43 -10.55
CA THR A 86 5.78 -18.64 -9.43
C THR A 86 6.31 -20.07 -9.33
N GLY A 87 5.71 -21.03 -10.06
CA GLY A 87 6.03 -22.44 -9.97
C GLY A 87 5.61 -23.10 -8.65
N ARG A 88 4.99 -22.34 -7.74
CA ARG A 88 4.57 -22.80 -6.40
C ARG A 88 3.32 -22.06 -5.92
N PRO A 89 2.20 -22.20 -6.65
CA PRO A 89 1.00 -21.43 -6.31
C PRO A 89 0.46 -21.70 -4.89
N ASP A 90 0.71 -22.88 -4.37
CA ASP A 90 0.34 -23.24 -2.99
C ASP A 90 1.15 -22.48 -1.93
N LYS A 91 2.39 -22.04 -2.26
CA LYS A 91 3.32 -21.32 -1.39
C LYS A 91 3.42 -19.84 -1.77
N TYR A 92 2.39 -19.32 -2.47
CA TYR A 92 2.39 -17.93 -2.96
C TYR A 92 1.16 -17.18 -2.46
N LEU A 93 1.40 -15.99 -1.90
CA LEU A 93 0.35 -15.14 -1.33
C LEU A 93 0.85 -13.69 -1.27
N SER A 94 0.07 -12.79 -0.64
CA SER A 94 0.51 -11.40 -0.46
C SER A 94 0.92 -11.14 0.99
N LEU A 95 1.94 -10.29 1.15
CA LEU A 95 2.33 -9.68 2.43
C LEU A 95 2.55 -8.19 2.15
N HIS A 96 1.50 -7.40 2.37
CA HIS A 96 1.45 -5.98 2.00
C HIS A 96 1.67 -5.10 3.24
N PHE A 97 2.70 -4.29 3.20
CA PHE A 97 3.05 -3.38 4.30
C PHE A 97 2.46 -1.99 4.07
N ALA A 98 1.97 -1.39 5.15
CA ALA A 98 1.56 0.02 5.12
C ALA A 98 2.77 0.93 4.88
N ASN A 99 2.55 2.06 4.23
CA ASN A 99 3.59 3.07 4.06
C ASN A 99 4.09 3.58 5.41
N SER A 100 5.39 3.86 5.49
CA SER A 100 6.04 4.30 6.74
C SER A 100 5.91 3.26 7.84
N ILE A 101 6.34 2.03 7.56
CA ILE A 101 6.19 0.85 8.44
C ILE A 101 6.70 1.08 9.87
N TRP A 102 7.66 2.00 10.05
CA TRP A 102 8.20 2.36 11.36
C TRP A 102 7.19 3.14 12.22
N LYS A 103 6.09 3.61 11.64
CA LYS A 103 4.97 4.29 12.33
C LYS A 103 3.69 3.47 12.21
N ASN A 104 3.44 2.96 11.02
CA ASN A 104 2.20 2.26 10.64
C ASN A 104 2.52 0.76 10.52
N ASN A 105 2.84 0.13 11.65
CA ASN A 105 3.37 -1.24 11.66
C ASN A 105 2.31 -2.32 11.39
N THR A 106 1.58 -2.18 10.27
CA THR A 106 0.62 -3.19 9.82
C THR A 106 1.11 -3.94 8.59
N ALA A 107 0.80 -5.23 8.53
CA ALA A 107 1.11 -6.12 7.41
C ALA A 107 -0.14 -6.91 7.06
N GLU A 108 -0.71 -6.65 5.89
CA GLU A 108 -1.92 -7.33 5.41
C GLU A 108 -1.51 -8.60 4.67
N VAL A 109 -1.91 -9.76 5.19
CA VAL A 109 -1.61 -11.06 4.59
C VAL A 109 -2.85 -11.55 3.85
N MET A 110 -2.74 -11.75 2.53
CA MET A 110 -3.88 -12.10 1.68
C MET A 110 -3.59 -13.36 0.87
N THR A 111 -4.45 -14.36 1.01
CA THR A 111 -4.40 -15.60 0.24
C THR A 111 -4.92 -15.39 -1.19
N GLN A 112 -4.58 -16.32 -2.09
CA GLN A 112 -5.24 -16.49 -3.38
C GLN A 112 -5.82 -17.92 -3.45
N PRO A 113 -6.63 -18.27 -4.43
CA PRO A 113 -7.39 -19.53 -4.39
C PRO A 113 -6.58 -20.82 -4.21
N GLN A 114 -5.30 -20.82 -4.57
CA GLN A 114 -4.46 -22.02 -4.50
C GLN A 114 -3.53 -22.02 -3.27
N THR A 115 -3.50 -20.93 -2.48
CA THR A 115 -2.63 -20.83 -1.30
C THR A 115 -3.00 -21.91 -0.27
N ASP A 116 -2.03 -22.72 0.14
CA ASP A 116 -2.20 -23.62 1.29
C ASP A 116 -2.20 -22.76 2.58
N MET A 117 -3.22 -22.95 3.40
CA MET A 117 -3.39 -22.18 4.65
C MET A 117 -2.23 -22.34 5.63
N LYS A 118 -1.47 -23.43 5.54
CA LYS A 118 -0.22 -23.58 6.30
C LYS A 118 0.72 -22.40 6.04
N TYR A 119 0.91 -22.03 4.78
CA TYR A 119 1.82 -20.93 4.42
C TYR A 119 1.24 -19.56 4.77
N PHE A 120 -0.10 -19.43 4.73
CA PHE A 120 -0.76 -18.24 5.28
C PHE A 120 -0.41 -18.07 6.76
N ASP A 121 -0.55 -19.14 7.56
CA ASP A 121 -0.26 -19.08 8.99
C ASP A 121 1.23 -18.80 9.25
N GLU A 122 2.14 -19.36 8.44
CA GLU A 122 3.59 -19.10 8.52
C GLU A 122 3.90 -17.61 8.24
N VAL A 123 3.28 -17.03 7.21
CA VAL A 123 3.50 -15.61 6.85
C VAL A 123 2.87 -14.68 7.91
N MET A 124 1.70 -15.03 8.46
CA MET A 124 1.10 -14.31 9.59
C MET A 124 2.03 -14.32 10.81
N GLN A 125 2.62 -15.48 11.10
CA GLN A 125 3.58 -15.60 12.21
C GLN A 125 4.83 -14.75 11.92
N PHE A 126 5.39 -14.84 10.72
CA PHE A 126 6.53 -14.01 10.31
C PHE A 126 6.23 -12.52 10.50
N ALA A 127 5.06 -12.05 10.06
CA ALA A 127 4.67 -10.64 10.23
C ALA A 127 4.69 -10.22 11.70
N ASN A 128 4.17 -11.08 12.59
CA ASN A 128 4.17 -10.81 14.03
C ASN A 128 5.59 -10.86 14.62
N ASP A 129 6.43 -11.79 14.18
CA ASP A 129 7.81 -11.95 14.66
C ASP A 129 8.67 -10.72 14.35
N ILE A 130 8.42 -10.07 13.21
CA ILE A 130 9.09 -8.79 12.83
C ILE A 130 8.36 -7.57 13.42
N ARG A 131 7.46 -7.81 14.40
CA ARG A 131 6.72 -6.78 15.16
C ARG A 131 5.74 -5.95 14.33
N MET A 132 5.27 -6.51 13.22
CA MET A 132 4.12 -5.95 12.50
C MET A 132 2.83 -6.49 13.13
N ILE A 133 1.77 -5.74 12.99
CA ILE A 133 0.42 -6.22 13.32
C ILE A 133 -0.09 -6.94 12.06
N GLY A 134 -0.07 -8.28 12.10
CA GLY A 134 -0.56 -9.11 11.00
C GLY A 134 -2.08 -8.99 10.85
N LEU A 135 -2.55 -8.59 9.67
CA LEU A 135 -3.98 -8.42 9.38
C LEU A 135 -4.42 -9.45 8.34
N PRO A 136 -5.28 -10.40 8.72
CA PRO A 136 -5.72 -11.44 7.78
C PRO A 136 -6.72 -10.89 6.76
N VAL A 137 -6.40 -11.03 5.48
CA VAL A 137 -7.30 -10.70 4.37
C VAL A 137 -7.75 -12.03 3.76
N ARG A 138 -8.93 -12.50 4.16
CA ARG A 138 -9.41 -13.87 3.92
C ARG A 138 -9.92 -14.14 2.49
N LYS A 139 -10.00 -13.09 1.68
CA LYS A 139 -10.46 -13.17 0.30
C LYS A 139 -9.76 -12.10 -0.51
N GLU A 140 -9.33 -12.43 -1.72
CA GLU A 140 -8.66 -11.48 -2.59
C GLU A 140 -9.47 -10.19 -2.75
N LYS A 141 -8.80 -9.08 -2.53
CA LYS A 141 -9.37 -7.75 -2.67
C LYS A 141 -8.26 -6.78 -3.06
N SER A 142 -8.36 -6.20 -4.25
CA SER A 142 -7.47 -5.11 -4.65
C SER A 142 -7.62 -3.96 -3.64
N GLY A 143 -6.49 -3.45 -3.15
CA GLY A 143 -6.48 -2.43 -2.10
C GLY A 143 -6.60 -2.98 -0.68
N TYR A 144 -6.70 -4.30 -0.52
CA TYR A 144 -6.72 -4.95 0.81
C TYR A 144 -7.78 -4.32 1.73
N LEU A 145 -7.52 -4.24 3.04
CA LEU A 145 -8.43 -3.58 3.99
C LEU A 145 -8.22 -2.07 3.98
N LEU A 146 -6.94 -1.64 4.11
CA LEU A 146 -6.62 -0.23 4.29
C LEU A 146 -7.04 0.61 3.07
N ASN A 147 -6.54 0.29 1.90
CA ASN A 147 -6.81 1.10 0.70
C ASN A 147 -8.27 0.99 0.25
N SER A 148 -8.95 -0.13 0.56
CA SER A 148 -10.38 -0.29 0.29
C SER A 148 -11.26 0.69 1.07
N MET A 149 -10.77 1.15 2.23
CA MET A 149 -11.45 2.18 3.03
C MET A 149 -10.91 3.57 2.72
N LEU A 150 -9.59 3.69 2.62
CA LEU A 150 -8.90 4.97 2.49
C LEU A 150 -9.22 5.66 1.16
N VAL A 151 -9.13 4.91 0.04
CA VAL A 151 -9.32 5.53 -1.28
C VAL A 151 -10.73 6.13 -1.44
N PRO A 152 -11.82 5.42 -1.14
CA PRO A 152 -13.16 6.03 -1.18
C PRO A 152 -13.30 7.24 -0.25
N PHE A 153 -12.72 7.17 0.94
CA PHE A 153 -12.74 8.30 1.89
C PHE A 153 -12.07 9.54 1.29
N LEU A 154 -10.88 9.36 0.71
CA LEU A 154 -10.14 10.45 0.08
C LEU A 154 -10.90 11.02 -1.14
N LEU A 155 -11.45 10.13 -1.98
CA LEU A 155 -12.23 10.54 -3.15
C LEU A 155 -13.46 11.35 -2.72
N SER A 156 -14.15 10.95 -1.64
CA SER A 156 -15.33 11.69 -1.18
C SER A 156 -14.97 13.10 -0.70
N GLY A 157 -13.85 13.26 0.01
CA GLY A 157 -13.37 14.58 0.43
C GLY A 157 -13.01 15.47 -0.77
N LEU A 158 -12.28 14.90 -1.71
CA LEU A 158 -11.85 15.62 -2.92
C LEU A 158 -13.06 16.03 -3.78
N ASP A 159 -14.09 15.18 -3.85
CA ASP A 159 -15.31 15.48 -4.60
C ASP A 159 -16.09 16.68 -4.01
N LEU A 160 -16.19 16.75 -2.68
CA LEU A 160 -16.82 17.90 -2.00
C LEU A 160 -16.10 19.21 -2.40
N TYR A 161 -14.78 19.19 -2.45
CA TYR A 161 -13.99 20.36 -2.88
C TYR A 161 -14.18 20.63 -4.39
N ALA A 162 -14.12 19.61 -5.22
CA ALA A 162 -14.28 19.72 -6.67
C ALA A 162 -15.68 20.24 -7.06
N ALA A 163 -16.69 19.87 -6.28
CA ALA A 163 -18.08 20.34 -6.48
C ALA A 163 -18.31 21.76 -5.92
N GLY A 164 -17.32 22.34 -5.25
CA GLY A 164 -17.44 23.68 -4.64
C GLY A 164 -18.35 23.70 -3.40
N VAL A 165 -18.52 22.53 -2.76
CA VAL A 165 -19.35 22.44 -1.54
C VAL A 165 -18.63 23.14 -0.37
N SER A 166 -17.31 22.94 -0.26
CA SER A 166 -16.52 23.61 0.77
C SER A 166 -15.03 23.60 0.39
N ASP A 167 -14.21 24.23 1.21
CA ASP A 167 -12.75 24.30 1.07
C ASP A 167 -12.07 23.12 1.82
N PRO A 168 -10.80 22.81 1.48
CA PRO A 168 -10.07 21.72 2.12
C PRO A 168 -10.01 21.78 3.65
N GLU A 169 -9.80 22.97 4.21
CA GLU A 169 -9.68 23.15 5.66
C GLU A 169 -10.99 22.81 6.37
N SER A 170 -12.11 23.34 5.88
CA SER A 170 -13.44 23.08 6.45
C SER A 170 -13.80 21.60 6.38
N ILE A 171 -13.48 20.94 5.25
CA ILE A 171 -13.75 19.49 5.07
C ILE A 171 -12.92 18.68 6.09
N ASP A 172 -11.63 19.00 6.23
CA ASP A 172 -10.76 18.33 7.21
C ASP A 172 -11.24 18.55 8.64
N ILE A 173 -11.67 19.79 9.00
CA ILE A 173 -12.22 20.10 10.33
C ILE A 173 -13.50 19.30 10.57
N ALA A 174 -14.40 19.26 9.60
CA ALA A 174 -15.66 18.50 9.73
C ALA A 174 -15.36 17.03 10.07
N TRP A 175 -14.40 16.41 9.37
CA TRP A 175 -14.03 15.02 9.60
C TRP A 175 -13.32 14.84 10.95
N THR A 176 -12.28 15.61 11.20
CA THR A 176 -11.45 15.40 12.39
C THR A 176 -12.22 15.69 13.69
N ARG A 177 -13.03 16.75 13.71
CA ARG A 177 -13.86 17.09 14.89
C ARG A 177 -15.06 16.18 15.05
N GLY A 178 -15.67 15.81 13.92
CA GLY A 178 -16.88 14.95 13.94
C GLY A 178 -16.58 13.49 14.32
N THR A 179 -15.37 13.00 14.03
CA THR A 179 -15.04 11.57 14.24
C THR A 179 -13.93 11.34 15.28
N GLY A 180 -13.19 12.38 15.66
CA GLY A 180 -12.00 12.23 16.51
C GLY A 180 -10.77 11.73 15.74
N SER A 181 -10.84 11.63 14.40
CA SER A 181 -9.71 11.21 13.56
C SER A 181 -8.56 12.22 13.67
N PRO A 182 -7.30 11.76 13.70
CA PRO A 182 -6.16 12.69 13.79
C PRO A 182 -5.92 13.51 12.52
N LYS A 183 -6.44 13.06 11.37
CA LYS A 183 -6.26 13.75 10.08
C LYS A 183 -7.54 13.67 9.25
N GLY A 184 -7.79 14.73 8.49
CA GLY A 184 -8.82 14.76 7.47
C GLY A 184 -8.24 14.36 6.10
N PRO A 185 -9.12 14.28 5.06
CA PRO A 185 -8.70 13.78 3.74
C PRO A 185 -7.58 14.59 3.10
N PHE A 186 -7.58 15.91 3.22
CA PHE A 186 -6.57 16.75 2.57
C PHE A 186 -5.20 16.68 3.26
N GLN A 187 -5.20 16.55 4.59
CA GLN A 187 -3.97 16.29 5.35
C GLN A 187 -3.38 14.91 4.98
N ILE A 188 -4.24 13.94 4.69
CA ILE A 188 -3.79 12.61 4.24
C ILE A 188 -3.26 12.70 2.79
N PHE A 189 -3.93 13.42 1.89
CA PHE A 189 -3.40 13.65 0.53
C PHE A 189 -1.99 14.22 0.57
N ASP A 190 -1.74 15.23 1.39
CA ASP A 190 -0.42 15.84 1.51
C ASP A 190 0.63 14.88 2.09
N THR A 191 0.20 13.97 2.97
CA THR A 191 1.08 12.92 3.56
C THR A 191 1.45 11.86 2.51
N VAL A 192 0.48 11.42 1.71
CA VAL A 192 0.63 10.38 0.66
C VAL A 192 1.37 10.93 -0.56
N GLY A 193 1.19 12.21 -0.83
CA GLY A 193 1.75 12.90 -1.99
C GLY A 193 0.77 13.03 -3.14
N LEU A 194 0.69 14.24 -3.71
CA LEU A 194 -0.33 14.57 -4.71
C LEU A 194 -0.13 13.85 -6.04
N ASN A 195 1.09 13.44 -6.39
CA ASN A 195 1.34 12.57 -7.55
C ASN A 195 0.63 11.21 -7.39
N THR A 196 0.73 10.62 -6.21
CA THR A 196 0.05 9.35 -5.91
C THR A 196 -1.46 9.53 -5.97
N ALA A 197 -1.97 10.63 -5.37
CA ALA A 197 -3.39 10.98 -5.41
C ALA A 197 -3.90 11.13 -6.86
N TYR A 198 -3.13 11.84 -7.69
CA TYR A 198 -3.47 12.04 -9.11
C TYR A 198 -3.54 10.70 -9.84
N ASN A 199 -2.55 9.83 -9.65
CA ASN A 199 -2.54 8.51 -10.31
C ASN A 199 -3.75 7.67 -9.93
N ILE A 200 -4.16 7.72 -8.66
CA ILE A 200 -5.36 7.01 -8.17
C ILE A 200 -6.61 7.55 -8.88
N VAL A 201 -6.80 8.88 -8.87
CA VAL A 201 -7.97 9.51 -9.51
C VAL A 201 -7.99 9.21 -11.01
N HIS A 202 -6.83 9.31 -11.67
CA HIS A 202 -6.68 9.03 -13.11
C HIS A 202 -7.04 7.58 -13.44
N GLN A 203 -6.63 6.63 -12.60
CA GLN A 203 -6.96 5.22 -12.79
C GLN A 203 -8.48 5.01 -12.80
N TYR A 204 -9.21 5.64 -11.87
CA TYR A 204 -10.67 5.55 -11.81
C TYR A 204 -11.34 6.29 -12.98
N HIS A 205 -10.76 7.41 -13.42
CA HIS A 205 -11.27 8.18 -14.56
C HIS A 205 -11.10 7.38 -15.87
N SER A 206 -9.97 6.72 -16.03
CA SER A 206 -9.53 6.04 -17.27
C SER A 206 -10.14 4.64 -17.46
N VAL A 207 -10.96 4.14 -16.55
CA VAL A 207 -11.62 2.82 -16.70
C VAL A 207 -12.41 2.82 -18.02
N PRO A 208 -12.10 1.93 -18.98
CA PRO A 208 -12.82 1.87 -20.25
C PRO A 208 -14.32 1.66 -20.03
N GLY A 209 -15.10 2.34 -20.83
CA GLY A 209 -16.56 2.36 -20.70
C GLY A 209 -17.25 1.06 -21.12
N ILE A 210 -17.06 0.00 -20.35
CA ILE A 210 -17.84 -1.22 -20.45
C ILE A 210 -19.30 -0.95 -19.99
N PHE A 211 -19.47 0.12 -19.20
CA PHE A 211 -20.77 0.52 -18.68
C PHE A 211 -21.24 1.81 -19.36
N SER A 212 -22.53 1.92 -19.58
CA SER A 212 -23.12 3.15 -20.10
C SER A 212 -22.75 4.34 -19.20
N PRO A 213 -22.62 5.57 -19.74
CA PRO A 213 -22.30 6.76 -18.94
C PRO A 213 -23.23 6.92 -17.73
N LEU A 214 -24.50 6.53 -17.87
CA LEU A 214 -25.48 6.60 -16.79
C LEU A 214 -25.15 5.61 -15.67
N LEU A 215 -24.76 4.39 -16.01
CA LEU A 215 -24.39 3.34 -15.05
C LEU A 215 -23.11 3.72 -14.31
N LYS A 216 -22.13 4.28 -15.04
CA LYS A 216 -20.88 4.78 -14.46
C LYS A 216 -21.17 5.89 -13.43
N LYS A 217 -22.05 6.82 -13.77
CA LYS A 217 -22.49 7.93 -12.89
C LYS A 217 -23.22 7.42 -11.63
N MET A 218 -24.01 6.34 -11.77
CA MET A 218 -24.71 5.73 -10.64
C MET A 218 -23.75 5.01 -9.68
N MET A 219 -22.75 4.30 -10.23
CA MET A 219 -21.81 3.50 -9.42
C MET A 219 -20.67 4.35 -8.86
N MET A 220 -20.29 5.43 -9.55
CA MET A 220 -19.21 6.33 -9.19
C MET A 220 -19.64 7.77 -9.45
N PRO A 221 -20.37 8.39 -8.51
CA PRO A 221 -20.97 9.70 -8.72
C PRO A 221 -19.95 10.88 -8.72
N TYR A 222 -18.67 10.58 -8.59
CA TYR A 222 -17.60 11.56 -8.45
C TYR A 222 -17.25 12.24 -9.78
N ASN A 223 -16.92 13.53 -9.72
CA ASN A 223 -16.43 14.30 -10.87
C ASN A 223 -14.90 14.12 -11.02
N PHE A 224 -14.49 12.93 -11.49
CA PHE A 224 -13.07 12.58 -11.63
C PHE A 224 -12.28 13.58 -12.49
N LYS A 225 -12.89 14.11 -13.56
CA LYS A 225 -12.24 15.09 -14.41
C LYS A 225 -11.85 16.35 -13.61
N LYS A 226 -12.78 16.88 -12.82
CA LYS A 226 -12.52 18.06 -12.01
C LYS A 226 -11.50 17.79 -10.90
N MET A 227 -11.55 16.60 -10.31
CA MET A 227 -10.58 16.16 -9.32
C MET A 227 -9.15 16.10 -9.90
N GLU A 228 -9.00 15.57 -11.13
CA GLU A 228 -7.72 15.54 -11.84
C GLU A 228 -7.20 16.96 -12.11
N GLU A 229 -8.07 17.85 -12.59
CA GLU A 229 -7.71 19.25 -12.87
C GLU A 229 -7.17 19.93 -11.61
N ILE A 230 -7.82 19.72 -10.47
CA ILE A 230 -7.39 20.27 -9.18
C ILE A 230 -6.01 19.73 -8.81
N LEU A 231 -5.84 18.41 -8.79
CA LEU A 231 -4.58 17.78 -8.38
C LEU A 231 -3.43 18.18 -9.33
N LYS A 232 -3.72 18.19 -10.64
CA LYS A 232 -2.74 18.58 -11.65
C LYS A 232 -2.28 20.04 -11.44
N LYS A 233 -3.19 20.95 -11.12
CA LYS A 233 -2.83 22.35 -10.82
C LYS A 233 -1.79 22.43 -9.69
N TYR A 234 -2.04 21.73 -8.57
CA TYR A 234 -1.08 21.70 -7.46
C TYR A 234 0.27 21.10 -7.88
N ILE A 235 0.22 20.00 -8.65
CA ILE A 235 1.43 19.31 -9.13
C ILE A 235 2.25 20.25 -10.04
N ASP A 236 1.59 20.92 -11.00
CA ASP A 236 2.23 21.84 -11.95
C ASP A 236 2.86 23.05 -11.22
N GLU A 237 2.33 23.42 -10.06
CA GLU A 237 2.89 24.46 -9.17
C GLU A 237 4.02 23.93 -8.27
N GLY A 238 4.37 22.63 -8.34
CA GLY A 238 5.40 22.00 -7.52
C GLY A 238 4.95 21.70 -6.09
N LYS A 239 3.67 21.80 -5.81
CA LYS A 239 3.08 21.57 -4.48
C LYS A 239 2.67 20.11 -4.36
N LEU A 240 3.64 19.25 -3.99
CA LEU A 240 3.41 17.80 -4.00
C LEU A 240 3.01 17.23 -2.63
N GLY A 241 2.83 18.10 -1.62
CA GLY A 241 2.47 17.71 -0.26
C GLY A 241 3.62 17.92 0.71
N MET A 242 3.63 17.14 1.80
CA MET A 242 4.64 17.28 2.87
C MET A 242 6.07 17.15 2.36
N SER A 243 6.32 16.34 1.33
CA SER A 243 7.67 16.11 0.80
C SER A 243 8.30 17.35 0.17
N THR A 244 7.49 18.28 -0.33
CA THR A 244 7.97 19.55 -0.93
C THR A 244 7.69 20.78 -0.03
N GLY A 245 7.15 20.55 1.18
CA GLY A 245 6.81 21.62 2.12
C GLY A 245 5.50 22.33 1.82
N GLU A 246 4.83 22.00 0.72
CA GLU A 246 3.52 22.57 0.38
C GLU A 246 2.70 21.56 -0.45
N GLY A 247 1.40 21.50 -0.15
CA GLY A 247 0.39 20.76 -0.89
C GLY A 247 -0.92 21.54 -0.73
N PHE A 248 -1.97 20.89 -0.24
CA PHE A 248 -3.20 21.60 0.18
C PHE A 248 -2.90 22.53 1.35
N TYR A 249 -1.88 22.18 2.15
CA TYR A 249 -1.40 22.99 3.27
C TYR A 249 0.08 23.34 3.11
N LYS A 250 0.53 24.29 3.92
CA LYS A 250 1.96 24.64 4.04
C LYS A 250 2.55 23.96 5.28
N TYR A 251 3.72 23.37 5.13
CA TYR A 251 4.45 22.64 6.16
C TYR A 251 5.78 23.35 6.45
N LYS A 252 6.12 23.47 7.72
CA LYS A 252 7.40 24.07 8.16
C LYS A 252 8.49 23.00 8.21
#